data_0b5b3e63023b60a5fb4e9e90c38dd5e5
#
_entry.id   0b5b3e63023b60a5fb4e9e90c38dd5e5
#
_cell.length_a   1.000
_cell.length_b   1.000
_cell.length_c   1.000
_cell.angle_alpha   90.00
_cell.angle_beta   90.00
_cell.angle_gamma   90.00
#
_symmetry.space_group_name_H-M   'P 1'
#
loop_
_entity.id
_entity.type
_entity.pdbx_description
1 polymer ?
#
loop_
_entity_poly.entity_id
_entity_poly.type
_entity_poly.pdbx_seq_one_letter_code
_entity_poly.pdbx_strand_id
1 'polypeptide(L)'
;SDGVLPSNEGRGYVLRRILRRAVRHGRLLGIEGIFLTPLIDVVVDILGPGIKSIAEKQDFVKRVVQNEEERFNQTLEQGLELLNSLIDTLAAEKATVVPGTEVFKLYDTYGFPWELTEEIASERGFTIDHEGFEAAMKEQRERAREARVKEDAKVATPDITFLKDEELLEDEAVTASSVSVSYTHLRA
;
A
#
# COMPACT_ATOMS: atom_id res chain seq x y z
N SER A 1 14.72 -10.53 -2.19
CA SER A 1 15.38 -11.71 -1.57
C SER A 1 15.26 -11.73 -0.05
N ASP A 2 15.27 -10.59 0.63
CA ASP A 2 15.30 -10.45 2.10
C ASP A 2 13.93 -10.45 2.77
N GLY A 3 12.90 -10.94 2.09
CA GLY A 3 11.54 -11.04 2.62
C GLY A 3 10.74 -9.72 2.64
N VAL A 4 11.27 -8.63 2.08
CA VAL A 4 10.52 -7.37 1.94
C VAL A 4 9.61 -7.47 0.74
N LEU A 5 8.30 -7.25 0.95
CA LEU A 5 7.28 -7.19 -0.10
C LEU A 5 6.83 -5.74 -0.33
N PRO A 6 6.42 -5.37 -1.57
CA PRO A 6 5.81 -4.07 -1.81
C PRO A 6 4.57 -3.88 -0.94
N SER A 7 4.51 -2.77 -0.21
CA SER A 7 3.41 -2.45 0.71
C SER A 7 3.20 -0.94 0.82
N ASN A 8 2.20 -0.52 1.61
CA ASN A 8 1.92 0.91 1.83
C ASN A 8 2.73 1.51 2.99
N GLU A 9 3.52 0.70 3.71
CA GLU A 9 4.22 1.16 4.91
C GLU A 9 5.64 0.60 5.00
N GLY A 10 6.50 1.29 5.76
CA GLY A 10 7.83 0.86 6.12
C GLY A 10 8.75 0.57 4.91
N ARG A 11 9.55 -0.49 5.02
CA ARG A 11 10.51 -0.90 3.97
C ARG A 11 9.82 -1.31 2.67
N GLY A 12 8.62 -1.89 2.76
CA GLY A 12 7.81 -2.29 1.61
C GLY A 12 7.32 -1.10 0.79
N TYR A 13 7.03 0.02 1.44
CA TYR A 13 6.68 1.28 0.76
C TYR A 13 7.84 1.79 -0.11
N VAL A 14 9.06 1.78 0.43
CA VAL A 14 10.25 2.20 -0.33
C VAL A 14 10.45 1.31 -1.56
N LEU A 15 10.30 -0.01 -1.41
CA LEU A 15 10.40 -0.94 -2.53
C LEU A 15 9.32 -0.68 -3.58
N ARG A 16 8.06 -0.52 -3.16
CA ARG A 16 6.94 -0.20 -4.05
C ARG A 16 7.17 1.09 -4.81
N ARG A 17 7.62 2.16 -4.16
CA ARG A 17 7.93 3.45 -4.76
C ARG A 17 8.99 3.32 -5.86
N ILE A 18 10.08 2.59 -5.59
CA ILE A 18 11.16 2.38 -6.55
C ILE A 18 10.65 1.63 -7.79
N LEU A 19 9.87 0.55 -7.60
CA LEU A 19 9.29 -0.23 -8.70
C LEU A 19 8.36 0.64 -9.56
N ARG A 20 7.44 1.39 -8.95
CA ARG A 20 6.50 2.25 -9.66
C ARG A 20 7.18 3.39 -10.41
N ARG A 21 8.22 3.99 -9.82
CA ARG A 21 9.05 4.98 -10.50
C ARG A 21 9.74 4.38 -11.73
N ALA A 22 10.29 3.18 -11.62
CA ALA A 22 10.89 2.49 -12.76
C ALA A 22 9.86 2.21 -13.87
N VAL A 23 8.65 1.75 -13.54
CA VAL A 23 7.57 1.52 -14.50
C VAL A 23 7.20 2.82 -15.24
N ARG A 24 7.02 3.93 -14.51
CA ARG A 24 6.75 5.25 -15.15
C ARG A 24 7.85 5.64 -16.14
N HIS A 25 9.11 5.57 -15.73
CA HIS A 25 10.20 5.93 -16.62
C HIS A 25 10.31 5.00 -17.83
N GLY A 26 10.03 3.70 -17.66
CA GLY A 26 9.94 2.78 -18.79
C GLY A 26 8.87 3.22 -19.80
N ARG A 27 7.69 3.64 -19.31
CA ARG A 27 6.62 4.18 -20.18
C ARG A 27 7.04 5.46 -20.91
N LEU A 28 7.73 6.38 -20.23
CA LEU A 28 8.26 7.59 -20.87
C LEU A 28 9.28 7.29 -21.97
N LEU A 29 10.01 6.17 -21.86
CA LEU A 29 10.93 5.69 -22.88
C LEU A 29 10.23 4.88 -24.00
N GLY A 30 8.90 4.74 -23.95
CA GLY A 30 8.11 4.00 -24.93
C GLY A 30 8.12 2.47 -24.75
N ILE A 31 8.54 1.97 -23.58
CA ILE A 31 8.49 0.54 -23.28
C ILE A 31 7.06 0.17 -22.90
N GLU A 32 6.45 -0.72 -23.66
CA GLU A 32 5.10 -1.21 -23.41
C GLU A 32 5.12 -2.56 -22.66
N GLY A 33 4.02 -2.86 -21.94
CA GLY A 33 3.84 -4.14 -21.25
C GLY A 33 4.68 -4.29 -19.99
N ILE A 34 5.00 -5.53 -19.63
CA ILE A 34 5.81 -5.92 -18.47
C ILE A 34 7.27 -5.99 -18.89
N PHE A 35 8.13 -5.20 -18.28
CA PHE A 35 9.54 -5.14 -18.63
C PHE A 35 10.50 -5.31 -17.46
N LEU A 36 10.05 -5.11 -16.22
CA LEU A 36 10.91 -5.29 -15.04
C LEU A 36 11.22 -6.76 -14.77
N THR A 37 10.27 -7.65 -15.06
CA THR A 37 10.43 -9.10 -14.81
C THR A 37 11.62 -9.71 -15.56
N PRO A 38 11.83 -9.48 -16.86
CA PRO A 38 13.02 -9.96 -17.57
C PRO A 38 14.34 -9.43 -17.00
N LEU A 39 14.35 -8.22 -16.43
CA LEU A 39 15.57 -7.66 -15.84
C LEU A 39 16.05 -8.44 -14.61
N ILE A 40 15.14 -9.18 -13.95
CA ILE A 40 15.51 -10.03 -12.81
C ILE A 40 16.42 -11.16 -13.25
N ASP A 41 16.22 -11.72 -14.43
CA ASP A 41 17.09 -12.76 -14.96
C ASP A 41 18.53 -12.24 -15.13
N VAL A 42 18.67 -11.05 -15.70
CA VAL A 42 19.97 -10.39 -15.85
C VAL A 42 20.63 -10.14 -14.49
N VAL A 43 19.86 -9.70 -13.49
CA VAL A 43 20.38 -9.49 -12.13
C VAL A 43 20.84 -10.82 -11.51
N VAL A 44 20.09 -11.90 -11.71
CA VAL A 44 20.45 -13.24 -11.21
C VAL A 44 21.71 -13.75 -11.91
N ASP A 45 21.84 -13.57 -13.22
CA ASP A 45 23.02 -13.99 -13.97
C ASP A 45 24.30 -13.28 -13.49
N ILE A 46 24.19 -11.99 -13.18
CA ILE A 46 25.33 -11.17 -12.76
C ILE A 46 25.68 -11.40 -11.29
N LEU A 47 24.69 -11.38 -10.39
CA LEU A 47 24.89 -11.38 -8.93
C LEU A 47 24.71 -12.76 -8.28
N GLY A 48 23.99 -13.68 -8.94
CA GLY A 48 23.69 -15.02 -8.42
C GLY A 48 24.93 -15.85 -8.06
N PRO A 49 26.02 -15.81 -8.84
CA PRO A 49 27.26 -16.51 -8.46
C PRO A 49 27.84 -16.08 -7.10
N GLY A 50 27.66 -14.80 -6.74
CA GLY A 50 28.13 -14.25 -5.44
C GLY A 50 27.09 -14.30 -4.33
N ILE A 51 25.78 -14.28 -4.69
CA ILE A 51 24.67 -14.18 -3.73
C ILE A 51 23.64 -15.26 -4.03
N LYS A 52 23.87 -16.48 -3.53
CA LYS A 52 23.03 -17.65 -3.79
C LYS A 52 21.53 -17.43 -3.51
N SER A 53 21.20 -16.67 -2.45
CA SER A 53 19.81 -16.39 -2.07
C SER A 53 19.01 -15.63 -3.15
N ILE A 54 19.67 -14.93 -4.06
CA ILE A 54 18.99 -14.26 -5.19
C ILE A 54 18.54 -15.30 -6.22
N ALA A 55 19.42 -16.23 -6.58
CA ALA A 55 19.12 -17.30 -7.53
C ALA A 55 18.03 -18.24 -6.98
N GLU A 56 18.14 -18.64 -5.71
CA GLU A 56 17.16 -19.54 -5.05
C GLU A 56 15.74 -18.95 -4.99
N LYS A 57 15.61 -17.63 -4.93
CA LYS A 57 14.31 -16.94 -4.85
C LYS A 57 13.88 -16.26 -6.12
N GLN A 58 14.55 -16.52 -7.25
CA GLN A 58 14.30 -15.85 -8.53
C GLN A 58 12.82 -15.86 -8.93
N ASP A 59 12.19 -17.03 -8.96
CA ASP A 59 10.78 -17.17 -9.38
C ASP A 59 9.82 -16.44 -8.44
N PHE A 60 10.12 -16.42 -7.14
CA PHE A 60 9.33 -15.67 -6.17
C PHE A 60 9.45 -14.17 -6.42
N VAL A 61 10.67 -13.66 -6.61
CA VAL A 61 10.91 -12.23 -6.88
C VAL A 61 10.25 -11.82 -8.19
N LYS A 62 10.35 -12.63 -9.25
CA LYS A 62 9.67 -12.39 -10.54
C LYS A 62 8.17 -12.22 -10.37
N ARG A 63 7.51 -13.14 -9.66
CA ARG A 63 6.06 -13.05 -9.40
C ARG A 63 5.68 -11.81 -8.62
N VAL A 64 6.45 -11.44 -7.60
CA VAL A 64 6.18 -10.25 -6.79
C VAL A 64 6.32 -8.97 -7.62
N VAL A 65 7.39 -8.85 -8.40
CA VAL A 65 7.64 -7.70 -9.26
C VAL A 65 6.61 -7.60 -10.36
N GLN A 66 6.30 -8.71 -11.04
CA GLN A 66 5.28 -8.76 -12.08
C GLN A 66 3.92 -8.31 -11.56
N ASN A 67 3.47 -8.85 -10.44
CA ASN A 67 2.19 -8.48 -9.84
C ASN A 67 2.11 -6.99 -9.49
N GLU A 68 3.19 -6.41 -8.99
CA GLU A 68 3.23 -4.97 -8.67
C GLU A 68 3.24 -4.12 -9.95
N GLU A 69 3.97 -4.53 -10.98
CA GLU A 69 4.03 -3.87 -12.28
C GLU A 69 2.67 -3.92 -13.01
N GLU A 70 2.01 -5.08 -13.03
CA GLU A 70 0.67 -5.24 -13.63
C GLU A 70 -0.37 -4.36 -12.93
N ARG A 71 -0.41 -4.39 -11.59
CA ARG A 71 -1.34 -3.56 -10.82
C ARG A 71 -1.13 -2.08 -11.04
N PHE A 72 0.13 -1.65 -11.13
CA PHE A 72 0.41 -0.24 -11.36
C PHE A 72 0.10 0.18 -12.79
N ASN A 73 0.39 -0.66 -13.78
CA ASN A 73 0.04 -0.40 -15.18
C ASN A 73 -1.47 -0.17 -15.37
N GLN A 74 -2.33 -0.91 -14.62
CA GLN A 74 -3.78 -0.74 -14.68
C GLN A 74 -4.26 0.64 -14.21
N THR A 75 -3.54 1.26 -13.29
CA THR A 75 -3.94 2.54 -12.70
C THR A 75 -3.10 3.72 -13.19
N LEU A 76 -1.95 3.45 -13.84
CA LEU A 76 -1.00 4.48 -14.24
C LEU A 76 -1.59 5.48 -15.23
N GLU A 77 -2.23 5.00 -16.28
CA GLU A 77 -2.81 5.87 -17.32
C GLU A 77 -3.89 6.77 -16.73
N GLN A 78 -4.84 6.18 -16.00
CA GLN A 78 -5.92 6.93 -15.36
C GLN A 78 -5.40 7.97 -14.35
N GLY A 79 -4.39 7.59 -13.56
CA GLY A 79 -3.78 8.50 -12.59
C GLY A 79 -3.02 9.65 -13.27
N LEU A 80 -2.32 9.39 -14.37
CA LEU A 80 -1.64 10.40 -15.18
C LEU A 80 -2.63 11.36 -15.83
N GLU A 81 -3.71 10.84 -16.42
CA GLU A 81 -4.77 11.67 -17.02
C GLU A 81 -5.42 12.59 -15.98
N LEU A 82 -5.73 12.04 -14.80
CA LEU A 82 -6.31 12.80 -13.70
C LEU A 82 -5.36 13.91 -13.22
N LEU A 83 -4.08 13.60 -13.00
CA LEU A 83 -3.09 14.56 -12.55
C LEU A 83 -2.86 15.66 -13.60
N ASN A 84 -2.76 15.30 -14.88
CA ASN A 84 -2.58 16.27 -15.96
C ASN A 84 -3.78 17.22 -16.08
N SER A 85 -5.00 16.67 -16.05
CA SER A 85 -6.23 17.48 -16.08
C SER A 85 -6.33 18.43 -14.87
N LEU A 86 -5.94 17.96 -13.69
CA LEU A 86 -5.89 18.78 -12.49
C LEU A 86 -4.86 19.92 -12.63
N ILE A 87 -3.65 19.63 -13.11
CA ILE A 87 -2.61 20.64 -13.32
C ILE A 87 -3.06 21.68 -14.36
N ASP A 88 -3.72 21.25 -15.45
CA ASP A 88 -4.24 22.17 -16.46
C ASP A 88 -5.32 23.11 -15.88
N THR A 89 -6.19 22.60 -15.01
CA THR A 89 -7.19 23.38 -14.30
C THR A 89 -6.54 24.40 -13.37
N LEU A 90 -5.58 23.97 -12.56
CA LEU A 90 -4.83 24.83 -11.63
C LEU A 90 -4.04 25.91 -12.38
N ALA A 91 -3.45 25.56 -13.53
CA ALA A 91 -2.75 26.54 -14.39
C ALA A 91 -3.70 27.63 -14.91
N ALA A 92 -4.93 27.28 -15.31
CA ALA A 92 -5.95 28.24 -15.72
C ALA A 92 -6.36 29.18 -14.58
N GLU A 93 -6.38 28.67 -13.34
CA GLU A 93 -6.65 29.43 -12.11
C GLU A 93 -5.43 30.21 -11.60
N LYS A 94 -4.28 30.11 -12.27
CA LYS A 94 -2.98 30.68 -11.83
C LYS A 94 -2.50 30.16 -10.47
N ALA A 95 -2.98 29.00 -10.06
CA ALA A 95 -2.46 28.29 -8.91
C ALA A 95 -1.15 27.57 -9.29
N THR A 96 -0.27 27.37 -8.31
CA THR A 96 1.03 26.70 -8.50
C THR A 96 1.22 25.53 -7.55
N VAL A 97 0.19 25.21 -6.76
CA VAL A 97 0.22 24.16 -5.75
C VAL A 97 -0.89 23.16 -6.01
N VAL A 98 -0.54 21.90 -6.11
CA VAL A 98 -1.51 20.78 -6.16
C VAL A 98 -2.05 20.52 -4.76
N PRO A 99 -3.38 20.57 -4.53
CA PRO A 99 -3.97 20.37 -3.20
C PRO A 99 -3.61 19.00 -2.61
N GLY A 100 -3.30 18.94 -1.33
CA GLY A 100 -2.92 17.71 -0.62
C GLY A 100 -3.99 16.63 -0.65
N THR A 101 -5.26 17.02 -0.69
CA THR A 101 -6.40 16.09 -0.83
C THR A 101 -6.41 15.37 -2.17
N GLU A 102 -6.03 16.05 -3.26
CA GLU A 102 -5.91 15.43 -4.58
C GLU A 102 -4.67 14.54 -4.68
N VAL A 103 -3.56 14.95 -4.05
CA VAL A 103 -2.36 14.11 -3.91
C VAL A 103 -2.72 12.83 -3.14
N PHE A 104 -3.50 12.95 -2.05
CA PHE A 104 -3.98 11.81 -1.28
C PHE A 104 -4.87 10.88 -2.11
N LYS A 105 -5.77 11.42 -2.92
CA LYS A 105 -6.64 10.63 -3.81
C LYS A 105 -5.84 9.83 -4.83
N LEU A 106 -4.81 10.43 -5.45
CA LEU A 106 -3.89 9.73 -6.32
C LEU A 106 -3.15 8.61 -5.60
N TYR A 107 -2.72 8.85 -4.37
CA TYR A 107 -2.05 7.87 -3.53
C TYR A 107 -2.95 6.69 -3.14
N ASP A 108 -4.15 6.97 -2.62
CA ASP A 108 -5.06 5.97 -2.05
C ASP A 108 -5.79 5.15 -3.14
N THR A 109 -6.28 5.83 -4.17
CA THR A 109 -7.11 5.20 -5.22
C THR A 109 -6.27 4.62 -6.35
N TYR A 110 -5.29 5.37 -6.85
CA TYR A 110 -4.49 4.99 -8.02
C TYR A 110 -3.12 4.42 -7.65
N GLY A 111 -2.79 4.44 -6.36
CA GLY A 111 -1.53 3.90 -5.87
C GLY A 111 -0.30 4.70 -6.30
N PHE A 112 -0.45 5.99 -6.62
CA PHE A 112 0.67 6.86 -6.90
C PHE A 112 1.39 7.20 -5.59
N PRO A 113 2.67 6.83 -5.40
CA PRO A 113 3.45 7.40 -4.31
C PRO A 113 3.42 8.93 -4.42
N TRP A 114 3.24 9.63 -3.30
CA TRP A 114 3.14 11.09 -3.32
C TRP A 114 4.40 11.75 -3.92
N GLU A 115 5.58 11.14 -3.75
CA GLU A 115 6.82 11.60 -4.36
C GLU A 115 6.80 11.48 -5.90
N LEU A 116 6.06 10.52 -6.44
CA LEU A 116 5.86 10.40 -7.89
C LEU A 116 4.94 11.51 -8.41
N THR A 117 3.90 11.83 -7.65
CA THR A 117 3.01 12.97 -7.95
C THR A 117 3.78 14.29 -7.90
N GLU A 118 4.64 14.48 -6.89
CA GLU A 118 5.51 15.66 -6.77
C GLU A 118 6.49 15.78 -7.93
N GLU A 119 7.13 14.67 -8.34
CA GLU A 119 8.04 14.64 -9.49
C GLU A 119 7.33 15.10 -10.77
N ILE A 120 6.14 14.54 -11.06
CA ILE A 120 5.35 14.89 -12.24
C ILE A 120 4.86 16.34 -12.18
N ALA A 121 4.41 16.81 -11.03
CA ALA A 121 3.97 18.19 -10.83
C ALA A 121 5.13 19.17 -11.02
N SER A 122 6.32 18.86 -10.48
CA SER A 122 7.51 19.70 -10.58
C SER A 122 8.04 19.83 -12.03
N GLU A 123 7.90 18.80 -12.86
CA GLU A 123 8.21 18.86 -14.30
C GLU A 123 7.40 19.95 -15.02
N ARG A 124 6.24 20.30 -14.48
CA ARG A 124 5.32 21.33 -15.00
C ARG A 124 5.33 22.63 -14.19
N GLY A 125 6.27 22.78 -13.24
CA GLY A 125 6.45 23.97 -12.41
C GLY A 125 5.48 24.09 -11.24
N PHE A 126 4.85 22.99 -10.83
CA PHE A 126 3.95 22.93 -9.66
C PHE A 126 4.65 22.32 -8.46
N THR A 127 4.21 22.70 -7.27
CA THR A 127 4.54 22.03 -5.99
C THR A 127 3.32 21.28 -5.48
N ILE A 128 3.49 20.47 -4.45
CA ILE A 128 2.38 19.79 -3.78
C ILE A 128 2.17 20.32 -2.35
N ASP A 129 0.94 20.30 -1.87
CA ASP A 129 0.59 20.60 -0.48
C ASP A 129 0.83 19.37 0.41
N HIS A 130 2.04 19.26 0.98
CA HIS A 130 2.43 18.18 1.87
C HIS A 130 1.61 18.15 3.16
N GLU A 131 1.32 19.31 3.74
CA GLU A 131 0.57 19.39 5.01
C GLU A 131 -0.85 18.87 4.83
N GLY A 132 -1.52 19.26 3.74
CA GLY A 132 -2.83 18.76 3.39
C GLY A 132 -2.83 17.26 3.07
N PHE A 133 -1.79 16.74 2.42
CA PHE A 133 -1.62 15.31 2.19
C PHE A 133 -1.46 14.54 3.51
N GLU A 134 -0.61 15.00 4.42
CA GLU A 134 -0.40 14.35 5.72
C GLU A 134 -1.67 14.38 6.59
N ALA A 135 -2.42 15.48 6.55
CA ALA A 135 -3.70 15.59 7.24
C ALA A 135 -4.72 14.56 6.72
N ALA A 136 -4.85 14.41 5.39
CA ALA A 136 -5.72 13.42 4.76
C ALA A 136 -5.29 11.98 5.09
N MET A 137 -3.98 11.70 5.09
CA MET A 137 -3.42 10.41 5.50
C MET A 137 -3.73 10.07 6.96
N LYS A 138 -3.63 11.06 7.86
CA LYS A 138 -3.95 10.89 9.27
C LYS A 138 -5.44 10.56 9.46
N GLU A 139 -6.31 11.32 8.82
CA GLU A 139 -7.75 11.10 8.88
C GLU A 139 -8.14 9.70 8.38
N GLN A 140 -7.54 9.24 7.30
CA GLN A 140 -7.76 7.90 6.77
C GLN A 140 -7.32 6.81 7.78
N ARG A 141 -6.15 6.97 8.41
CA ARG A 141 -5.66 6.02 9.43
C ARG A 141 -6.58 5.98 10.65
N GLU A 142 -7.09 7.12 11.09
CA GLU A 142 -8.02 7.21 12.21
C GLU A 142 -9.33 6.51 11.88
N ARG A 143 -9.91 6.77 10.69
CA ARG A 143 -11.11 6.07 10.19
C ARG A 143 -10.91 4.55 10.11
N ALA A 144 -9.78 4.10 9.58
CA ALA A 144 -9.46 2.68 9.49
C ALA A 144 -9.31 2.02 10.86
N ARG A 145 -8.72 2.73 11.84
CA ARG A 145 -8.60 2.27 13.23
C ARG A 145 -9.97 2.15 13.91
N GLU A 146 -10.82 3.15 13.77
CA GLU A 146 -12.17 3.12 14.31
C GLU A 146 -13.03 2.00 13.71
N ALA A 147 -12.90 1.75 12.40
CA ALA A 147 -13.59 0.67 11.74
C ALA A 147 -13.17 -0.70 12.30
N ARG A 148 -11.86 -0.94 12.53
CA ARG A 148 -11.36 -2.17 13.16
C ARG A 148 -11.88 -2.35 14.59
N VAL A 149 -11.86 -1.30 15.41
CA VAL A 149 -12.37 -1.37 16.78
C VAL A 149 -13.87 -1.72 16.79
N LYS A 150 -14.65 -1.19 15.84
CA LYS A 150 -16.08 -1.52 15.70
C LYS A 150 -16.31 -2.96 15.22
N GLU A 151 -15.42 -3.48 14.39
CA GLU A 151 -15.48 -4.85 13.89
C GLU A 151 -15.09 -5.85 15.00
N ASP A 152 -14.01 -5.58 15.74
CA ASP A 152 -13.58 -6.36 16.89
C ASP A 152 -14.65 -6.36 18.01
N ALA A 153 -15.33 -5.23 18.23
CA ALA A 153 -16.43 -5.14 19.19
C ALA A 153 -17.66 -5.98 18.77
N LYS A 154 -17.92 -6.13 17.47
CA LYS A 154 -19.00 -7.00 16.95
C LYS A 154 -18.65 -8.49 17.09
N VAL A 155 -17.38 -8.85 16.96
CA VAL A 155 -16.91 -10.23 17.11
C VAL A 155 -16.80 -10.62 18.60
N ALA A 156 -16.57 -9.65 19.50
CA ALA A 156 -16.42 -9.87 20.94
C ALA A 156 -17.76 -10.03 21.70
N THR A 157 -18.92 -9.87 21.05
CA THR A 157 -20.20 -10.26 21.61
C THR A 157 -20.66 -11.56 20.95
N PRO A 158 -20.31 -12.75 21.49
CA PRO A 158 -21.00 -13.97 21.14
C PRO A 158 -22.49 -13.73 21.46
N ASP A 159 -23.35 -14.08 20.53
CA ASP A 159 -24.78 -14.03 20.77
C ASP A 159 -25.18 -15.08 21.81
N ILE A 160 -25.00 -14.72 23.10
CA ILE A 160 -25.34 -15.55 24.25
C ILE A 160 -26.85 -15.80 24.31
N THR A 161 -27.63 -15.00 23.60
CA THR A 161 -29.08 -15.16 23.47
C THR A 161 -29.44 -16.50 22.82
N PHE A 162 -28.65 -16.96 21.83
CA PHE A 162 -28.85 -18.25 21.18
C PHE A 162 -28.65 -19.44 22.14
N LEU A 163 -27.70 -19.32 23.09
CA LEU A 163 -27.46 -20.39 24.07
C LEU A 163 -28.48 -20.42 25.20
N LYS A 164 -29.22 -19.33 25.43
CA LYS A 164 -30.31 -19.30 26.43
C LYS A 164 -31.61 -19.90 25.90
N ASP A 165 -31.87 -19.78 24.59
CA ASP A 165 -33.07 -20.31 23.95
C ASP A 165 -33.04 -21.83 23.76
N GLU A 166 -31.86 -22.47 23.87
CA GLU A 166 -31.70 -23.93 23.75
C GLU A 166 -31.61 -24.68 25.10
N GLU A 167 -31.92 -24.05 26.25
CA GLU A 167 -31.84 -24.70 27.59
C GLU A 167 -30.49 -25.36 27.92
N LEU A 168 -29.38 -24.94 27.25
CA LEU A 168 -28.05 -25.52 27.42
C LEU A 168 -27.25 -24.93 28.59
N LEU A 169 -27.82 -23.93 29.30
CA LEU A 169 -27.21 -23.36 30.50
C LEU A 169 -28.24 -23.43 31.64
N GLU A 170 -28.06 -24.41 32.56
CA GLU A 170 -28.73 -24.38 33.84
C GLU A 170 -28.30 -23.17 34.66
N ASP A 171 -29.27 -22.57 35.36
CA ASP A 171 -29.21 -21.33 36.13
C ASP A 171 -28.28 -21.49 37.35
N GLU A 172 -26.97 -21.61 37.18
CA GLU A 172 -26.02 -21.41 38.27
C GLU A 172 -24.85 -20.54 37.80
N ALA A 173 -24.81 -19.40 38.44
CA ALA A 173 -23.76 -18.40 38.57
C ALA A 173 -22.42 -18.70 37.83
N VAL A 174 -22.30 -18.27 36.59
CA VAL A 174 -20.98 -18.12 35.96
C VAL A 174 -20.36 -16.85 36.54
N THR A 175 -19.62 -17.00 37.64
CA THR A 175 -18.68 -15.96 38.10
C THR A 175 -17.63 -15.80 37.01
N ALA A 176 -17.54 -14.59 36.48
CA ALA A 176 -16.53 -14.19 35.51
C ALA A 176 -15.13 -14.45 36.09
N SER A 177 -14.51 -15.59 35.76
CA SER A 177 -13.08 -15.76 35.95
C SER A 177 -12.37 -15.11 34.78
N SER A 178 -11.66 -13.99 35.04
CA SER A 178 -10.76 -13.36 34.12
C SER A 178 -9.66 -14.35 33.71
N VAL A 179 -9.75 -14.91 32.51
CA VAL A 179 -8.65 -15.67 31.92
C VAL A 179 -7.63 -14.68 31.41
N SER A 180 -6.60 -14.43 32.19
CA SER A 180 -5.40 -13.71 31.77
C SER A 180 -4.61 -14.62 30.81
N VAL A 181 -4.63 -14.31 29.53
CA VAL A 181 -3.76 -14.96 28.55
C VAL A 181 -2.39 -14.29 28.61
N SER A 182 -1.47 -14.92 29.33
CA SER A 182 -0.06 -14.54 29.37
C SER A 182 0.63 -14.99 28.08
N TYR A 183 1.03 -14.06 27.23
CA TYR A 183 1.94 -14.34 26.11
C TYR A 183 3.36 -14.47 26.66
N THR A 184 3.80 -15.70 26.88
CA THR A 184 5.22 -15.98 27.12
C THR A 184 6.00 -15.85 25.83
N HIS A 185 6.94 -14.88 25.81
CA HIS A 185 7.99 -14.79 24.80
C HIS A 185 8.84 -16.07 24.79
N LEU A 186 8.83 -16.81 23.70
CA LEU A 186 9.89 -17.75 23.38
C LEU A 186 11.00 -17.02 22.63
N ARG A 187 12.07 -16.67 23.37
CA ARG A 187 13.41 -16.45 22.82
C ARG A 187 14.09 -17.82 22.69
N ALA A 188 14.50 -18.16 21.51
CA ALA A 188 15.70 -18.94 21.20
C ALA A 188 16.06 -18.71 19.72
#